data_c7de0f756a8b43d7aa0cacfd5648d3c5
#
_entry.id   c7de0f756a8b43d7aa0cacfd5648d3c5
#
_cell.length_a   1.000
_cell.length_b   1.000
_cell.length_c   1.000
_cell.angle_alpha   90.00
_cell.angle_beta   90.00
_cell.angle_gamma   90.00
#
_symmetry.space_group_name_H-M   'P 1'
#
loop_
_entity.id
_entity.type
_entity.pdbx_description
1 polymer ?
#
loop_
_entity_poly.entity_id
_entity_poly.type
_entity_poly.pdbx_seq_one_letter_code
_entity_poly.pdbx_strand_id
1 'polypeptide(L)'
;MLPLAMTEAKPTNPENTLTIELKDGNVVIELYPDVAPKHVERIKKLVNQGKYDGVVFHRVIDGFMAQTGDVEFGNKKDFNSGRVGTGGSDLPDLKEEFNDKKHVRGTCSMARSSSPNSANSQFFICFEEASFLDGQYTVWGQVIEGMDHVDKIKKGSSSNNGSVSDPDHMVKLSVGGKSDSSKKSEEKK
;
A
#
# COMPACT_ATOMS: atom_id res chain seq x y z
N MET A 1 8.63 -0.69 39.59
CA MET A 1 8.79 -0.22 38.20
C MET A 1 7.87 -1.04 37.33
N LEU A 2 6.79 -0.44 36.88
CA LEU A 2 5.86 -1.13 36.00
C LEU A 2 6.53 -1.33 34.64
N PRO A 3 6.50 -2.53 34.09
CA PRO A 3 6.94 -2.69 32.74
C PRO A 3 6.09 -1.79 31.87
N LEU A 4 6.73 -1.04 31.01
CA LEU A 4 6.04 -0.37 29.94
C LEU A 4 5.12 -1.39 29.30
N ALA A 5 3.84 -1.15 29.44
CA ALA A 5 2.88 -1.93 28.70
C ALA A 5 3.24 -1.78 27.25
N MET A 6 3.86 -2.80 26.71
CA MET A 6 3.92 -2.95 25.27
C MET A 6 2.49 -2.84 24.81
N THR A 7 2.17 -1.76 24.15
CA THR A 7 0.92 -1.68 23.43
C THR A 7 0.99 -2.78 22.37
N GLU A 8 0.53 -3.95 22.74
CA GLU A 8 0.25 -4.95 21.76
C GLU A 8 -0.68 -4.31 20.75
N ALA A 9 -0.28 -4.36 19.48
CA ALA A 9 -1.16 -4.00 18.41
C ALA A 9 -2.48 -4.73 18.70
N LYS A 10 -3.54 -3.99 18.95
CA LYS A 10 -4.85 -4.59 19.18
C LYS A 10 -5.13 -5.55 18.04
N PRO A 11 -5.64 -6.77 18.31
CA PRO A 11 -6.07 -7.64 17.26
C PRO A 11 -7.08 -6.87 16.43
N THR A 12 -6.65 -6.46 15.25
CA THR A 12 -7.50 -5.80 14.29
C THR A 12 -8.51 -6.80 13.77
N ASN A 13 -9.70 -6.31 13.48
CA ASN A 13 -10.69 -7.09 12.79
C ASN A 13 -10.08 -7.66 11.50
N PRO A 14 -10.09 -8.98 11.27
CA PRO A 14 -9.50 -9.56 10.06
C PRO A 14 -10.00 -8.94 8.77
N GLU A 15 -11.26 -8.53 8.71
CA GLU A 15 -11.81 -7.86 7.52
C GLU A 15 -11.12 -6.53 7.23
N ASN A 16 -10.49 -5.92 8.22
CA ASN A 16 -9.82 -4.64 8.10
C ASN A 16 -8.31 -4.79 8.19
N THR A 17 -7.79 -5.96 7.86
CA THR A 17 -6.37 -6.25 7.86
C THR A 17 -5.92 -6.68 6.47
N LEU A 18 -4.95 -5.96 5.92
CA LEU A 18 -4.35 -6.24 4.63
C LEU A 18 -2.93 -6.76 4.86
N THR A 19 -2.57 -7.86 4.21
CA THR A 19 -1.20 -8.37 4.22
C THR A 19 -0.61 -8.23 2.83
N ILE A 20 0.56 -7.61 2.74
CA ILE A 20 1.35 -7.54 1.51
C ILE A 20 2.59 -8.40 1.70
N GLU A 21 2.74 -9.40 0.85
CA GLU A 21 3.91 -10.26 0.86
C GLU A 21 5.00 -9.64 -0.01
N LEU A 22 6.12 -9.30 0.59
CA LEU A 22 7.31 -8.80 -0.10
C LEU A 22 8.39 -9.90 -0.09
N LYS A 23 9.44 -9.72 -0.88
CA LYS A 23 10.53 -10.70 -0.94
C LYS A 23 11.22 -10.94 0.41
N ASP A 24 11.25 -9.93 1.28
CA ASP A 24 11.93 -10.00 2.58
C ASP A 24 11.00 -10.37 3.72
N GLY A 25 9.70 -10.37 3.51
CA GLY A 25 8.72 -10.71 4.54
C GLY A 25 7.39 -10.00 4.36
N ASN A 26 6.47 -10.28 5.25
CA ASN A 26 5.12 -9.76 5.16
C ASN A 26 4.96 -8.41 5.85
N VAL A 27 4.15 -7.56 5.23
CA VAL A 27 3.76 -6.27 5.79
C VAL A 27 2.27 -6.35 6.11
N VAL A 28 1.90 -6.01 7.34
CA VAL A 28 0.51 -6.05 7.79
C VAL A 28 0.03 -4.62 7.97
N ILE A 29 -1.12 -4.31 7.37
CA ILE A 29 -1.70 -2.97 7.35
C ILE A 29 -3.08 -3.03 7.97
N GLU A 30 -3.32 -2.14 8.93
CA GLU A 30 -4.66 -1.90 9.45
C GLU A 30 -5.37 -0.94 8.51
N LEU A 31 -6.55 -1.34 8.04
CA LEU A 31 -7.38 -0.52 7.15
C LEU A 31 -8.31 0.38 7.96
N TYR A 32 -8.64 1.55 7.42
CA TYR A 32 -9.46 2.56 8.08
C TYR A 32 -10.80 2.80 7.35
N PRO A 33 -11.72 1.82 7.35
CA PRO A 33 -12.99 1.99 6.64
C PRO A 33 -13.88 3.08 7.23
N ASP A 34 -13.67 3.46 8.48
CA ASP A 34 -14.43 4.51 9.15
C ASP A 34 -14.11 5.91 8.61
N VAL A 35 -12.90 6.14 8.12
CA VAL A 35 -12.50 7.46 7.60
C VAL A 35 -12.35 7.50 6.09
N ALA A 36 -12.16 6.34 5.44
CA ALA A 36 -11.99 6.25 3.99
C ALA A 36 -12.70 5.01 3.43
N PRO A 37 -14.04 4.94 3.58
CA PRO A 37 -14.79 3.73 3.24
C PRO A 37 -14.67 3.34 1.77
N LYS A 38 -14.71 4.30 0.85
CA LYS A 38 -14.63 4.01 -0.58
C LYS A 38 -13.23 3.58 -1.02
N HIS A 39 -12.21 4.19 -0.43
CA HIS A 39 -10.82 3.80 -0.71
C HIS A 39 -10.53 2.41 -0.18
N VAL A 40 -10.96 2.11 1.05
CA VAL A 40 -10.78 0.76 1.63
C VAL A 40 -11.51 -0.28 0.79
N GLU A 41 -12.73 0.01 0.38
CA GLU A 41 -13.51 -0.88 -0.49
C GLU A 41 -12.77 -1.15 -1.80
N ARG A 42 -12.20 -0.11 -2.44
CA ARG A 42 -11.44 -0.25 -3.68
C ARG A 42 -10.19 -1.12 -3.48
N ILE A 43 -9.42 -0.85 -2.43
CA ILE A 43 -8.24 -1.63 -2.12
C ILE A 43 -8.59 -3.11 -1.94
N LYS A 44 -9.61 -3.40 -1.12
CA LYS A 44 -10.05 -4.78 -0.90
C LYS A 44 -10.48 -5.46 -2.19
N LYS A 45 -11.22 -4.75 -3.02
CA LYS A 45 -11.71 -5.30 -4.29
C LYS A 45 -10.57 -5.69 -5.21
N LEU A 46 -9.60 -4.81 -5.38
CA LEU A 46 -8.45 -5.08 -6.24
C LEU A 46 -7.55 -6.19 -5.67
N VAL A 47 -7.40 -6.23 -4.34
CA VAL A 47 -6.70 -7.32 -3.67
C VAL A 47 -7.39 -8.66 -3.94
N ASN A 48 -8.69 -8.71 -3.73
CA ASN A 48 -9.45 -9.95 -3.91
C ASN A 48 -9.51 -10.41 -5.36
N GLN A 49 -9.37 -9.49 -6.31
CA GLN A 49 -9.29 -9.82 -7.74
C GLN A 49 -7.87 -10.21 -8.17
N GLY A 50 -6.88 -10.16 -7.28
CA GLY A 50 -5.49 -10.45 -7.60
C GLY A 50 -4.81 -9.38 -8.46
N LYS A 51 -5.40 -8.22 -8.58
CA LYS A 51 -4.89 -7.16 -9.47
C LYS A 51 -3.57 -6.55 -9.00
N TYR A 52 -3.31 -6.57 -7.70
CA TYR A 52 -2.08 -6.03 -7.14
C TYR A 52 -0.93 -7.04 -7.12
N ASP A 53 -1.22 -8.33 -7.29
CA ASP A 53 -0.18 -9.35 -7.25
C ASP A 53 0.81 -9.13 -8.39
N GLY A 54 2.09 -9.05 -8.06
CA GLY A 54 3.15 -8.83 -9.03
C GLY A 54 3.37 -7.37 -9.43
N VAL A 55 2.65 -6.43 -8.82
CA VAL A 55 2.76 -5.00 -9.17
C VAL A 55 3.98 -4.39 -8.49
N VAL A 56 4.75 -3.63 -9.26
CA VAL A 56 6.05 -3.11 -8.83
C VAL A 56 5.91 -1.81 -8.02
N PHE A 57 6.94 -1.54 -7.21
CA PHE A 57 7.12 -0.24 -6.58
C PHE A 57 7.90 0.64 -7.56
N HIS A 58 7.19 1.34 -8.40
CA HIS A 58 7.78 2.06 -9.54
C HIS A 58 8.41 3.40 -9.18
N ARG A 59 8.03 3.96 -8.02
CA ARG A 59 8.53 5.26 -7.58
C ARG A 59 8.82 5.16 -6.08
N VAL A 60 10.09 5.22 -5.70
CA VAL A 60 10.50 5.08 -4.30
C VAL A 60 11.55 6.15 -4.00
N ILE A 61 11.19 7.05 -3.09
CA ILE A 61 12.07 8.14 -2.69
C ILE A 61 12.51 7.91 -1.25
N ASP A 62 13.81 7.72 -1.08
CA ASP A 62 14.41 7.50 0.24
C ASP A 62 14.03 8.63 1.19
N GLY A 63 13.63 8.27 2.41
CA GLY A 63 13.21 9.25 3.42
C GLY A 63 11.83 9.83 3.21
N PHE A 64 11.13 9.45 2.15
CA PHE A 64 9.79 9.97 1.85
C PHE A 64 8.76 8.85 1.76
N MET A 65 8.69 8.15 0.64
CA MET A 65 7.64 7.14 0.47
C MET A 65 7.98 6.11 -0.61
N ALA A 66 7.28 4.97 -0.60
CA ALA A 66 7.30 3.96 -1.64
C ALA A 66 5.93 3.91 -2.31
N GLN A 67 5.88 4.16 -3.62
CA GLN A 67 4.63 4.19 -4.40
C GLN A 67 4.52 2.97 -5.30
N THR A 68 3.34 2.41 -5.35
CA THR A 68 3.02 1.19 -6.09
C THR A 68 1.57 1.23 -6.57
N GLY A 69 1.08 0.13 -7.09
CA GLY A 69 -0.34 -0.04 -7.34
C GLY A 69 -0.82 0.34 -8.73
N ASP A 70 0.09 0.56 -9.69
CA ASP A 70 -0.32 0.74 -11.09
C ASP A 70 -0.65 -0.64 -11.67
N VAL A 71 -1.92 -1.01 -11.58
CA VAL A 71 -2.38 -2.34 -12.02
C VAL A 71 -2.43 -2.47 -13.54
N GLU A 72 -2.31 -1.35 -14.25
CA GLU A 72 -2.37 -1.33 -15.71
C GLU A 72 -0.98 -1.52 -16.34
N PHE A 73 0.01 -0.77 -15.89
CA PHE A 73 1.33 -0.74 -16.50
C PHE A 73 2.44 -1.23 -15.58
N GLY A 74 2.12 -1.57 -14.35
CA GLY A 74 3.13 -1.85 -13.33
C GLY A 74 3.31 -3.32 -12.95
N ASN A 75 2.69 -4.26 -13.66
CA ASN A 75 2.89 -5.67 -13.35
C ASN A 75 4.28 -6.11 -13.86
N LYS A 76 5.03 -6.81 -13.03
CA LYS A 76 6.39 -7.22 -13.37
C LYS A 76 6.48 -8.11 -14.62
N LYS A 77 5.38 -8.78 -14.99
CA LYS A 77 5.35 -9.67 -16.16
C LYS A 77 5.41 -8.90 -17.46
N ASP A 78 4.81 -7.72 -17.50
CA ASP A 78 4.72 -6.88 -18.69
C ASP A 78 5.03 -5.41 -18.34
N PHE A 79 6.00 -5.23 -17.47
CA PHE A 79 6.36 -3.92 -16.95
C PHE A 79 6.72 -2.95 -18.07
N ASN A 80 5.96 -1.87 -18.16
CA ASN A 80 6.18 -0.81 -19.12
C ASN A 80 6.79 0.41 -18.43
N SER A 81 8.12 0.51 -18.49
CA SER A 81 8.86 1.57 -17.77
C SER A 81 8.54 2.98 -18.29
N GLY A 82 8.03 3.10 -19.51
CA GLY A 82 7.67 4.41 -20.08
C GLY A 82 6.29 4.88 -19.66
N ARG A 83 5.43 4.00 -19.18
CA ARG A 83 4.04 4.32 -18.86
C ARG A 83 3.67 4.06 -17.40
N VAL A 84 4.47 3.29 -16.68
CA VAL A 84 4.18 2.99 -15.28
C VAL A 84 4.05 4.28 -14.46
N GLY A 85 3.05 4.31 -13.60
CA GLY A 85 2.71 5.50 -12.83
C GLY A 85 1.57 6.31 -13.45
N THR A 86 1.18 6.00 -14.68
CA THR A 86 0.07 6.69 -15.37
C THR A 86 -1.21 5.87 -15.40
N GLY A 87 -1.17 4.61 -15.00
CA GLY A 87 -2.30 3.69 -15.12
C GLY A 87 -3.12 3.54 -13.87
N GLY A 88 -4.22 2.82 -14.03
CA GLY A 88 -5.15 2.51 -12.95
C GLY A 88 -5.98 1.30 -13.32
N SER A 89 -6.98 1.00 -12.50
CA SER A 89 -7.92 -0.06 -12.76
C SER A 89 -8.97 0.40 -13.78
N ASP A 90 -9.77 -0.55 -14.27
CA ASP A 90 -10.91 -0.25 -15.13
C ASP A 90 -12.13 0.26 -14.37
N LEU A 91 -12.00 0.43 -13.05
CA LEU A 91 -13.05 1.00 -12.20
C LEU A 91 -13.00 2.53 -12.24
N PRO A 92 -14.12 3.21 -11.92
CA PRO A 92 -14.13 4.68 -11.90
C PRO A 92 -13.16 5.26 -10.88
N ASP A 93 -12.69 6.48 -11.14
CA ASP A 93 -11.87 7.22 -10.17
C ASP A 93 -12.67 7.46 -8.89
N LEU A 94 -11.94 7.55 -7.78
CA LEU A 94 -12.51 7.75 -6.46
C LEU A 94 -12.55 9.23 -6.11
N LYS A 95 -13.69 9.66 -5.57
CA LYS A 95 -13.78 10.97 -4.94
C LYS A 95 -12.93 10.96 -3.67
N GLU A 96 -12.29 12.07 -3.38
CA GLU A 96 -11.44 12.19 -2.21
C GLU A 96 -12.21 11.89 -0.91
N GLU A 97 -11.49 11.35 0.05
CA GLU A 97 -11.97 11.09 1.40
C GLU A 97 -10.97 11.63 2.42
N PHE A 98 -10.60 12.91 2.25
CA PHE A 98 -9.65 13.55 3.14
C PHE A 98 -10.15 13.46 4.58
N ASN A 99 -9.24 13.19 5.49
CA ASN A 99 -9.58 12.95 6.89
C ASN A 99 -8.44 13.46 7.78
N ASP A 100 -8.59 13.32 9.09
CA ASP A 100 -7.65 13.86 10.05
C ASP A 100 -6.49 12.91 10.40
N LYS A 101 -6.40 11.77 9.76
CA LYS A 101 -5.24 10.87 9.94
C LYS A 101 -4.02 11.53 9.34
N LYS A 102 -2.92 11.51 10.08
CA LYS A 102 -1.68 12.17 9.67
C LYS A 102 -0.80 11.23 8.86
N HIS A 103 -0.02 11.82 7.95
CA HIS A 103 0.99 11.09 7.21
C HIS A 103 2.24 10.96 8.08
N VAL A 104 2.37 9.82 8.71
CA VAL A 104 3.51 9.48 9.57
C VAL A 104 4.16 8.20 9.03
N ARG A 105 5.25 7.76 9.64
CA ARG A 105 5.91 6.52 9.24
C ARG A 105 4.90 5.37 9.21
N GLY A 106 4.83 4.67 8.09
CA GLY A 106 3.93 3.53 7.87
C GLY A 106 2.53 3.90 7.38
N THR A 107 2.20 5.16 7.24
CA THR A 107 0.90 5.59 6.73
C THR A 107 0.74 5.15 5.28
N CYS A 108 -0.41 4.54 4.98
CA CYS A 108 -0.81 4.16 3.63
C CYS A 108 -1.84 5.16 3.12
N SER A 109 -1.54 5.79 2.00
CA SER A 109 -2.33 6.88 1.46
C SER A 109 -2.46 6.70 -0.05
N MET A 110 -3.52 7.28 -0.63
CA MET A 110 -3.81 7.05 -2.05
C MET A 110 -3.12 8.08 -2.93
N ALA A 111 -2.40 7.60 -3.93
CA ALA A 111 -1.82 8.47 -4.95
C ALA A 111 -2.92 8.98 -5.89
N ARG A 112 -2.71 10.13 -6.46
CA ARG A 112 -3.64 10.77 -7.39
C ARG A 112 -2.89 11.72 -8.32
N SER A 113 -3.57 12.18 -9.36
CA SER A 113 -3.06 13.26 -10.21
C SER A 113 -3.31 14.61 -9.53
N SER A 114 -3.17 15.69 -10.26
CA SER A 114 -3.46 17.03 -9.72
C SER A 114 -4.91 17.21 -9.27
N SER A 115 -5.84 16.44 -9.84
CA SER A 115 -7.24 16.46 -9.41
C SER A 115 -7.41 15.69 -8.11
N PRO A 116 -8.03 16.28 -7.07
CA PRO A 116 -8.26 15.57 -5.81
C PRO A 116 -9.20 14.37 -5.93
N ASN A 117 -9.96 14.28 -7.00
CA ASN A 117 -10.93 13.21 -7.25
C ASN A 117 -10.45 12.25 -8.34
N SER A 118 -9.13 12.05 -8.47
CA SER A 118 -8.53 11.21 -9.50
C SER A 118 -7.85 9.95 -8.96
N ALA A 119 -8.01 9.64 -7.68
CA ALA A 119 -7.46 8.42 -7.11
C ALA A 119 -8.11 7.20 -7.76
N ASN A 120 -7.35 6.14 -7.96
CA ASN A 120 -7.87 4.93 -8.60
C ASN A 120 -7.33 3.65 -7.97
N SER A 121 -6.05 3.32 -8.21
CA SER A 121 -5.45 2.09 -7.70
C SER A 121 -4.08 2.30 -7.08
N GLN A 122 -3.37 3.35 -7.46
CA GLN A 122 -2.01 3.58 -6.95
C GLN A 122 -2.03 4.13 -5.53
N PHE A 123 -1.09 3.65 -4.73
CA PHE A 123 -0.97 4.10 -3.34
C PHE A 123 0.51 4.16 -2.93
N PHE A 124 0.76 4.78 -1.80
CA PHE A 124 2.11 4.87 -1.27
C PHE A 124 2.13 4.60 0.23
N ILE A 125 3.29 4.16 0.70
CA ILE A 125 3.57 3.93 2.12
C ILE A 125 4.68 4.89 2.51
N CYS A 126 4.44 5.69 3.55
CA CYS A 126 5.40 6.69 4.01
C CYS A 126 6.53 6.04 4.79
N PHE A 127 7.78 6.39 4.46
CA PHE A 127 8.94 5.99 5.26
C PHE A 127 9.07 6.83 6.52
N GLU A 128 8.69 8.11 6.44
CA GLU A 128 8.82 9.06 7.52
C GLU A 128 7.64 10.02 7.49
N GLU A 129 7.56 10.89 8.49
CA GLU A 129 6.52 11.90 8.56
C GLU A 129 6.54 12.79 7.32
N ALA A 130 5.35 13.00 6.73
CA ALA A 130 5.17 13.82 5.55
C ALA A 130 3.94 14.72 5.77
N SER A 131 4.05 15.61 6.77
CA SER A 131 2.92 16.43 7.22
C SER A 131 2.38 17.36 6.13
N PHE A 132 3.17 17.68 5.13
CA PHE A 132 2.74 18.51 4.00
C PHE A 132 1.67 17.83 3.14
N LEU A 133 1.46 16.52 3.32
CA LEU A 133 0.42 15.76 2.62
C LEU A 133 -0.91 15.73 3.40
N ASP A 134 -0.88 16.10 4.67
CA ASP A 134 -2.06 15.98 5.54
C ASP A 134 -3.23 16.80 5.00
N GLY A 135 -4.39 16.18 4.94
CA GLY A 135 -5.60 16.81 4.44
C GLY A 135 -5.65 16.97 2.92
N GLN A 136 -4.64 16.50 2.19
CA GLN A 136 -4.56 16.65 0.73
C GLN A 136 -4.50 15.31 -0.01
N TYR A 137 -4.34 14.22 0.72
CA TYR A 137 -4.36 12.86 0.20
C TYR A 137 -5.19 12.00 1.14
N THR A 138 -5.85 10.98 0.60
CA THR A 138 -6.70 10.11 1.40
C THR A 138 -5.89 9.03 2.09
N VAL A 139 -5.76 9.14 3.41
CA VAL A 139 -5.18 8.09 4.25
C VAL A 139 -6.23 6.99 4.42
N TRP A 140 -5.84 5.75 4.15
CA TRP A 140 -6.76 4.62 4.25
C TRP A 140 -6.23 3.47 5.12
N GLY A 141 -5.02 3.58 5.62
CA GLY A 141 -4.45 2.52 6.45
C GLY A 141 -3.11 2.89 7.08
N GLN A 142 -2.63 1.98 7.91
CA GLN A 142 -1.36 2.12 8.65
C GLN A 142 -0.67 0.78 8.75
N VAL A 143 0.61 0.75 8.44
CA VAL A 143 1.43 -0.45 8.67
C VAL A 143 1.55 -0.66 10.18
N ILE A 144 1.15 -1.84 10.64
CA ILE A 144 1.22 -2.23 12.05
C ILE A 144 2.28 -3.30 12.30
N GLU A 145 2.80 -3.94 11.24
CA GLU A 145 3.83 -4.97 11.36
C GLU A 145 4.61 -5.03 10.06
N GLY A 146 5.92 -5.24 10.14
CA GLY A 146 6.74 -5.45 8.95
C GLY A 146 7.25 -4.19 8.27
N MET A 147 7.22 -3.03 8.93
CA MET A 147 7.72 -1.80 8.32
C MET A 147 9.20 -1.87 7.94
N ASP A 148 9.99 -2.69 8.65
CA ASP A 148 11.39 -2.94 8.30
C ASP A 148 11.53 -3.57 6.91
N HIS A 149 10.56 -4.36 6.47
CA HIS A 149 10.55 -4.91 5.11
C HIS A 149 10.25 -3.83 4.06
N VAL A 150 9.40 -2.87 4.41
CA VAL A 150 9.12 -1.72 3.54
C VAL A 150 10.40 -0.89 3.37
N ASP A 151 11.17 -0.71 4.45
CA ASP A 151 12.43 0.03 4.40
C ASP A 151 13.43 -0.56 3.40
N LYS A 152 13.35 -1.84 3.12
CA LYS A 152 14.27 -2.55 2.21
C LYS A 152 13.85 -2.49 0.74
N ILE A 153 12.70 -1.92 0.44
CA ILE A 153 12.27 -1.75 -0.94
C ILE A 153 13.28 -0.90 -1.69
N LYS A 154 13.64 -1.34 -2.89
CA LYS A 154 14.65 -0.66 -3.71
C LYS A 154 14.25 0.78 -3.97
N LYS A 155 15.16 1.71 -3.65
CA LYS A 155 14.95 3.15 -3.84
C LYS A 155 15.28 3.54 -5.27
N GLY A 156 14.56 4.51 -5.78
CA GLY A 156 14.85 5.11 -7.07
C GLY A 156 15.82 6.27 -6.94
N SER A 157 16.16 6.86 -8.09
CA SER A 157 17.03 8.02 -8.13
C SER A 157 16.24 9.28 -7.77
N SER A 158 16.72 10.04 -6.79
CA SER A 158 16.10 11.31 -6.41
C SER A 158 16.14 12.33 -7.56
N SER A 159 17.15 12.24 -8.40
CA SER A 159 17.27 13.12 -9.57
C SER A 159 16.28 12.76 -10.68
N ASN A 160 15.69 11.57 -10.62
CA ASN A 160 14.69 11.10 -11.58
C ASN A 160 13.33 10.87 -10.88
N ASN A 161 13.02 11.70 -9.91
CA ASN A 161 11.73 11.69 -9.19
C ASN A 161 11.41 10.33 -8.56
N GLY A 162 12.42 9.58 -8.14
CA GLY A 162 12.25 8.29 -7.49
C GLY A 162 11.94 7.13 -8.41
N SER A 163 12.03 7.32 -9.71
CA SER A 163 11.81 6.25 -10.67
C SER A 163 12.81 5.11 -10.44
N VAL A 164 12.31 3.88 -10.35
CA VAL A 164 13.13 2.71 -10.00
C VAL A 164 13.33 1.85 -11.22
N SER A 165 14.59 1.56 -11.55
CA SER A 165 14.92 0.56 -12.55
C SER A 165 15.00 -0.81 -11.88
N ASP A 166 14.44 -1.83 -12.53
CA ASP A 166 14.36 -3.19 -11.97
C ASP A 166 13.76 -3.18 -10.56
N PRO A 167 12.52 -2.67 -10.42
CA PRO A 167 11.92 -2.45 -9.10
C PRO A 167 11.49 -3.73 -8.40
N ASP A 168 11.45 -3.66 -7.07
CA ASP A 168 10.80 -4.70 -6.26
C ASP A 168 9.29 -4.66 -6.52
N HIS A 169 8.63 -5.77 -6.24
CA HIS A 169 7.19 -5.90 -6.46
C HIS A 169 6.49 -6.50 -5.25
N MET A 170 5.19 -6.28 -5.18
CA MET A 170 4.33 -6.98 -4.25
C MET A 170 4.12 -8.40 -4.79
N VAL A 171 4.50 -9.41 -4.01
CA VAL A 171 4.39 -10.80 -4.45
C VAL A 171 2.93 -11.23 -4.44
N LYS A 172 2.24 -10.98 -3.33
CA LYS A 172 0.84 -11.31 -3.16
C LYS A 172 0.23 -10.44 -2.10
N LEU A 173 -1.06 -10.13 -2.25
CA LEU A 173 -1.84 -9.40 -1.27
C LEU A 173 -3.05 -10.22 -0.85
N SER A 174 -3.42 -10.12 0.43
CA SER A 174 -4.60 -10.79 0.96
C SER A 174 -5.25 -9.94 2.04
N VAL A 175 -6.57 -10.03 2.15
CA VAL A 175 -7.36 -9.43 3.22
C VAL A 175 -7.80 -10.54 4.15
N GLY A 176 -7.73 -10.32 5.45
CA GLY A 176 -8.22 -11.31 6.42
C GLY A 176 -7.27 -11.63 7.56
N GLY A 177 -6.06 -11.07 7.56
CA GLY A 177 -5.14 -11.12 8.69
C GLY A 177 -4.56 -12.49 9.04
N LYS A 178 -4.86 -13.54 8.29
CA LYS A 178 -4.28 -14.86 8.53
C LYS A 178 -3.15 -15.12 7.54
N SER A 179 -2.13 -15.81 8.00
CA SER A 179 -1.04 -16.19 7.12
C SER A 179 -1.56 -17.14 6.03
N ASP A 180 -1.14 -16.89 4.80
CA ASP A 180 -1.56 -17.67 3.65
C ASP A 180 -1.22 -19.17 3.77
N SER A 181 -0.22 -19.50 4.57
CA SER A 181 0.19 -20.89 4.75
C SER A 181 -0.91 -21.76 5.35
N SER A 182 -1.78 -21.22 6.22
CA SER A 182 -2.88 -21.98 6.79
C SER A 182 -4.02 -22.16 5.79
N LYS A 183 -4.24 -21.20 4.91
CA LYS A 183 -5.27 -21.31 3.87
C LYS A 183 -4.89 -22.30 2.77
N LYS A 184 -3.62 -22.34 2.40
CA LYS A 184 -3.14 -23.26 1.37
C LYS A 184 -3.29 -24.72 1.78
N SER A 185 -3.16 -25.03 3.07
CA SER A 185 -3.34 -26.39 3.54
C SER A 185 -4.81 -26.81 3.55
N GLU A 186 -5.74 -25.88 3.64
CA GLU A 186 -7.17 -26.17 3.58
C GLU A 186 -7.64 -26.39 2.14
N GLU A 187 -7.08 -25.70 1.18
CA GLU A 187 -7.45 -25.83 -0.23
C GLU A 187 -6.97 -27.14 -0.86
N LYS A 188 -6.02 -27.81 -0.25
CA LYS A 188 -5.47 -29.07 -0.76
C LYS A 188 -6.25 -30.30 -0.30
N LYS A 189 -7.27 -30.10 0.45
CA LYS A 189 -8.18 -31.18 0.85
C LYS A 189 -9.32 -31.25 -0.16
#